data_130293a0adba09732de9a2046eb0e462
#
_entry.id   130293a0adba09732de9a2046eb0e462
#
_cell.length_a   1.000
_cell.length_b   1.000
_cell.length_c   1.000
_cell.angle_alpha   90.00
_cell.angle_beta   90.00
_cell.angle_gamma   90.00
#
_symmetry.space_group_name_H-M   'P 1'
#
loop_
_entity.id
_entity.type
_entity.pdbx_description
1 polymer ?
#
loop_
_entity_poly.entity_id
_entity_poly.type
_entity_poly.pdbx_seq_one_letter_code
_entity_poly.pdbx_strand_id
1 'polypeptide(L)'
;MDFTVQEGMKITTVLHAPGWHRTRLIRRAIAILLILVAATLALHSVLKKDPQVVVAVRTIDAGSTVTAEDVALRRVPQNLLPEGTFDSTDDVVGHVAVAAISPNEIPSHLRFVGSELASYLVNLDTPVTNQEADSAQENLGPPTLVPIKLADPTLAHLLNHGDTVTVVTHDDNAPEPITIAAGGRVVLSTLQQKGGGFAASSSHEPGTILIALPETPAKRVAAASLTSPLAVVLTSERAKANGME
;
A
#
# COMPACT_ATOMS: atom_id res chain seq x y z
N MET A 1 14.02 12.65 -86.78
CA MET A 1 12.97 12.10 -85.90
C MET A 1 13.61 11.92 -84.56
N ASP A 2 13.59 12.95 -83.73
CA ASP A 2 14.10 12.90 -82.39
C ASP A 2 13.12 13.54 -81.43
N PHE A 3 12.52 12.74 -80.60
CA PHE A 3 11.70 13.16 -79.46
C PHE A 3 12.48 12.92 -78.22
N THR A 4 13.03 13.97 -77.67
CA THR A 4 13.54 13.95 -76.31
C THR A 4 12.53 14.64 -75.41
N VAL A 5 11.89 13.84 -74.57
CA VAL A 5 11.08 14.30 -73.45
C VAL A 5 12.01 14.64 -72.33
N GLN A 6 12.04 15.90 -71.93
CA GLN A 6 12.73 16.33 -70.69
C GLN A 6 11.72 17.02 -69.80
N GLU A 7 11.16 16.28 -68.88
CA GLU A 7 10.51 16.84 -67.71
C GLU A 7 11.28 16.44 -66.45
N GLY A 8 12.39 17.15 -66.26
CA GLY A 8 13.04 17.17 -64.95
C GLY A 8 12.41 18.24 -64.08
N MET A 9 11.60 17.84 -63.13
CA MET A 9 10.86 18.68 -62.23
C MET A 9 11.83 19.52 -61.36
N LYS A 10 11.77 20.87 -61.60
CA LYS A 10 12.63 21.87 -60.95
C LYS A 10 12.18 22.15 -59.51
N ILE A 11 12.51 21.27 -58.61
CA ILE A 11 12.31 21.51 -57.15
C ILE A 11 13.44 22.40 -56.57
N THR A 12 14.57 22.53 -57.24
CA THR A 12 15.76 23.23 -56.72
C THR A 12 15.74 24.74 -56.95
N THR A 13 14.81 25.30 -57.73
CA THR A 13 14.76 26.73 -58.04
C THR A 13 14.04 27.62 -57.02
N VAL A 14 13.35 27.04 -56.05
CA VAL A 14 12.65 27.80 -55.01
C VAL A 14 13.58 28.31 -53.89
N LEU A 15 14.77 27.73 -53.80
CA LEU A 15 15.73 28.02 -52.72
C LEU A 15 16.65 29.21 -52.94
N HIS A 16 16.65 29.84 -54.15
CA HIS A 16 17.59 30.89 -54.52
C HIS A 16 16.99 32.28 -54.81
N ALA A 17 15.72 32.53 -54.48
CA ALA A 17 15.12 33.87 -54.64
C ALA A 17 15.47 34.73 -53.42
N PRO A 18 16.11 35.95 -53.65
CA PRO A 18 16.56 36.78 -52.54
C PRO A 18 15.40 37.51 -51.87
N GLY A 19 15.33 37.40 -50.58
CA GLY A 19 14.78 38.40 -49.68
C GLY A 19 13.44 38.10 -49.01
N TRP A 20 12.37 38.71 -49.42
CA TRP A 20 11.16 38.89 -48.62
C TRP A 20 10.16 37.73 -48.67
N HIS A 21 10.06 37.04 -49.78
CA HIS A 21 9.15 35.88 -49.95
C HIS A 21 9.64 34.68 -49.14
N ARG A 22 10.96 34.49 -49.01
CA ARG A 22 11.58 33.40 -48.25
C ARG A 22 11.30 33.56 -46.75
N THR A 23 11.45 34.77 -46.21
CA THR A 23 11.17 35.04 -44.80
C THR A 23 9.68 34.86 -44.46
N ARG A 24 8.78 35.18 -45.39
CA ARG A 24 7.33 34.91 -45.20
C ARG A 24 7.00 33.43 -45.24
N LEU A 25 7.63 32.66 -46.14
CA LEU A 25 7.46 31.21 -46.19
C LEU A 25 8.03 30.53 -44.95
N ILE A 26 9.22 30.92 -44.48
CA ILE A 26 9.84 30.39 -43.25
C ILE A 26 8.96 30.70 -42.03
N ARG A 27 8.46 31.95 -41.91
CA ARG A 27 7.55 32.31 -40.82
C ARG A 27 6.27 31.48 -40.83
N ARG A 28 5.67 31.24 -42.02
CA ARG A 28 4.48 30.40 -42.16
C ARG A 28 4.79 28.94 -41.83
N ALA A 29 5.91 28.41 -42.28
CA ALA A 29 6.32 27.04 -41.97
C ALA A 29 6.55 26.85 -40.45
N ILE A 30 7.22 27.82 -39.78
CA ILE A 30 7.38 27.82 -38.34
C ILE A 30 6.03 27.92 -37.61
N ALA A 31 5.14 28.78 -38.06
CA ALA A 31 3.82 28.91 -37.47
C ALA A 31 2.99 27.62 -37.60
N ILE A 32 3.02 26.98 -38.77
CA ILE A 32 2.35 25.68 -38.98
C ILE A 32 2.98 24.60 -38.08
N LEU A 33 4.31 24.54 -37.96
CA LEU A 33 5.00 23.63 -37.12
C LEU A 33 4.61 23.82 -35.66
N LEU A 34 4.58 25.05 -35.15
CA LEU A 34 4.16 25.37 -33.79
C LEU A 34 2.70 25.00 -33.53
N ILE A 35 1.81 25.23 -34.48
CA ILE A 35 0.41 24.83 -34.40
C ILE A 35 0.29 23.29 -34.33
N LEU A 36 1.05 22.54 -35.13
CA LEU A 36 1.06 21.10 -35.11
C LEU A 36 1.58 20.58 -33.77
N VAL A 37 2.68 21.16 -33.26
CA VAL A 37 3.21 20.81 -31.95
C VAL A 37 2.20 21.13 -30.83
N ALA A 38 1.59 22.29 -30.86
CA ALA A 38 0.54 22.65 -29.90
C ALA A 38 -0.68 21.72 -30.00
N ALA A 39 -1.11 21.37 -31.20
CA ALA A 39 -2.21 20.44 -31.43
C ALA A 39 -1.89 19.02 -30.93
N THR A 40 -0.68 18.51 -31.15
CA THR A 40 -0.26 17.20 -30.64
C THR A 40 -0.18 17.18 -29.12
N LEU A 41 0.35 18.24 -28.50
CA LEU A 41 0.40 18.37 -27.04
C LEU A 41 -1.03 18.47 -26.43
N ALA A 42 -1.90 19.27 -27.06
CA ALA A 42 -3.30 19.38 -26.64
C ALA A 42 -4.04 18.05 -26.77
N LEU A 43 -3.84 17.34 -27.89
CA LEU A 43 -4.45 16.04 -28.12
C LEU A 43 -3.93 14.99 -27.12
N HIS A 44 -2.64 15.00 -26.81
CA HIS A 44 -2.04 14.14 -25.80
C HIS A 44 -2.60 14.41 -24.40
N SER A 45 -2.84 15.69 -24.06
CA SER A 45 -3.44 16.09 -22.80
C SER A 45 -4.90 15.63 -22.65
N VAL A 46 -5.68 15.68 -23.74
CA VAL A 46 -7.09 15.26 -23.74
C VAL A 46 -7.24 13.74 -23.79
N LEU A 47 -6.30 13.03 -24.42
CA LEU A 47 -6.32 11.56 -24.53
C LEU A 47 -5.82 10.84 -23.28
N LYS A 48 -5.08 11.50 -22.39
CA LYS A 48 -4.76 10.94 -21.06
C LYS A 48 -6.04 10.91 -20.22
N LYS A 49 -6.75 9.79 -20.29
CA LYS A 49 -7.84 9.53 -19.36
C LYS A 49 -7.23 9.28 -17.99
N ASP A 50 -7.55 10.12 -17.02
CA ASP A 50 -7.20 9.88 -15.63
C ASP A 50 -7.76 8.53 -15.19
N PRO A 51 -6.95 7.69 -14.53
CA PRO A 51 -7.41 6.40 -14.04
C PRO A 51 -8.52 6.58 -12.99
N GLN A 52 -9.41 5.60 -12.92
CA GLN A 52 -10.39 5.50 -11.85
C GLN A 52 -9.79 4.72 -10.71
N VAL A 53 -9.95 5.25 -9.50
CA VAL A 53 -9.46 4.62 -8.27
C VAL A 53 -10.51 4.68 -7.19
N VAL A 54 -10.42 3.75 -6.26
CA VAL A 54 -11.28 3.70 -5.08
C VAL A 54 -10.92 4.83 -4.13
N VAL A 55 -11.94 5.57 -3.69
CA VAL A 55 -11.83 6.67 -2.73
C VAL A 55 -12.86 6.44 -1.63
N ALA A 56 -12.47 6.64 -0.38
CA ALA A 56 -13.40 6.60 0.74
C ALA A 56 -14.41 7.77 0.65
N VAL A 57 -15.69 7.47 0.75
CA VAL A 57 -16.78 8.47 0.71
C VAL A 57 -17.08 9.00 2.10
N ARG A 58 -16.94 8.16 3.11
CA ARG A 58 -17.14 8.48 4.52
C ARG A 58 -15.98 7.95 5.35
N THR A 59 -15.92 8.33 6.61
CA THR A 59 -14.92 7.79 7.55
C THR A 59 -15.14 6.30 7.73
N ILE A 60 -14.06 5.53 7.61
CA ILE A 60 -14.01 4.09 7.89
C ILE A 60 -13.18 3.93 9.15
N ASP A 61 -13.76 3.37 10.20
CA ASP A 61 -13.06 3.21 11.47
C ASP A 61 -12.08 2.04 11.43
N ALA A 62 -11.00 2.11 12.23
CA ALA A 62 -10.07 1.01 12.41
C ALA A 62 -10.81 -0.25 12.91
N GLY A 63 -10.51 -1.41 12.34
CA GLY A 63 -11.14 -2.69 12.66
C GLY A 63 -12.51 -2.90 12.02
N SER A 64 -13.07 -1.92 11.31
CA SER A 64 -14.34 -2.08 10.60
C SER A 64 -14.16 -2.75 9.24
N THR A 65 -15.18 -3.47 8.81
CA THR A 65 -15.24 -4.07 7.47
C THR A 65 -15.77 -3.03 6.49
N VAL A 66 -15.09 -2.85 5.36
CA VAL A 66 -15.51 -1.93 4.31
C VAL A 66 -16.76 -2.44 3.61
N THR A 67 -17.73 -1.57 3.45
CA THR A 67 -18.97 -1.83 2.71
C THR A 67 -18.99 -1.05 1.39
N ALA A 68 -19.88 -1.43 0.47
CA ALA A 68 -20.02 -0.72 -0.81
C ALA A 68 -20.44 0.75 -0.66
N GLU A 69 -21.02 1.13 0.48
CA GLU A 69 -21.41 2.51 0.76
C GLU A 69 -20.24 3.38 1.25
N ASP A 70 -19.15 2.75 1.70
CA ASP A 70 -17.97 3.44 2.23
C ASP A 70 -17.06 3.96 1.14
N VAL A 71 -17.14 3.39 -0.05
CA VAL A 71 -16.18 3.61 -1.14
C VAL A 71 -16.88 3.94 -2.46
N ALA A 72 -16.20 4.69 -3.31
CA ALA A 72 -16.65 5.00 -4.66
C ALA A 72 -15.47 5.14 -5.61
N LEU A 73 -15.69 4.85 -6.89
CA LEU A 73 -14.70 5.10 -7.94
C LEU A 73 -14.67 6.59 -8.30
N ARG A 74 -13.49 7.19 -8.29
CA ARG A 74 -13.24 8.56 -8.74
C ARG A 74 -12.07 8.63 -9.69
N ARG A 75 -12.11 9.57 -10.63
CA ARG A 75 -10.98 9.86 -11.52
C ARG A 75 -10.00 10.76 -10.80
N VAL A 76 -8.75 10.32 -10.76
CA VAL A 76 -7.66 11.04 -10.10
C VAL A 76 -6.47 11.13 -11.04
N PRO A 77 -5.84 12.31 -11.19
CA PRO A 77 -4.64 12.46 -12.00
C PRO A 77 -3.55 11.47 -11.59
N GLN A 78 -2.92 10.82 -12.57
CA GLN A 78 -1.94 9.75 -12.33
C GLN A 78 -0.76 10.18 -11.44
N ASN A 79 -0.39 11.46 -11.48
CA ASN A 79 0.70 12.02 -10.66
C ASN A 79 0.32 12.19 -9.17
N LEU A 80 -0.94 12.01 -8.80
CA LEU A 80 -1.44 12.08 -7.43
C LEU A 80 -1.77 10.70 -6.85
N LEU A 81 -1.61 9.63 -7.63
CA LEU A 81 -1.94 8.29 -7.19
C LEU A 81 -0.81 7.70 -6.34
N PRO A 82 -1.09 7.27 -5.10
CA PRO A 82 -0.20 6.43 -4.33
C PRO A 82 0.01 5.07 -5.03
N GLU A 83 1.12 4.43 -4.74
CA GLU A 83 1.34 3.04 -5.14
C GLU A 83 0.38 2.09 -4.39
N GLY A 84 -0.01 1.00 -5.05
CA GLY A 84 -0.86 -0.02 -4.43
C GLY A 84 -2.31 0.45 -4.18
N THR A 85 -2.86 1.31 -5.05
CA THR A 85 -4.26 1.72 -5.02
C THR A 85 -5.14 0.71 -5.75
N PHE A 86 -6.43 0.70 -5.40
CA PHE A 86 -7.43 -0.17 -6.01
C PHE A 86 -8.11 0.54 -7.18
N ASP A 87 -8.37 -0.19 -8.26
CA ASP A 87 -9.10 0.26 -9.45
C ASP A 87 -10.55 -0.24 -9.50
N SER A 88 -10.91 -1.18 -8.60
CA SER A 88 -12.26 -1.71 -8.43
C SER A 88 -12.73 -1.66 -6.98
N THR A 89 -13.99 -1.28 -6.77
CA THR A 89 -14.62 -1.33 -5.44
C THR A 89 -14.77 -2.75 -4.90
N ASP A 90 -14.92 -3.73 -5.79
CA ASP A 90 -15.10 -5.15 -5.42
C ASP A 90 -13.84 -5.71 -4.75
N ASP A 91 -12.65 -5.15 -5.07
CA ASP A 91 -11.38 -5.55 -4.48
C ASP A 91 -11.18 -5.00 -3.06
N VAL A 92 -12.03 -4.06 -2.62
CA VAL A 92 -11.93 -3.42 -1.30
C VAL A 92 -13.07 -3.80 -0.37
N VAL A 93 -14.27 -4.02 -0.93
CA VAL A 93 -15.44 -4.40 -0.15
C VAL A 93 -15.22 -5.75 0.53
N GLY A 94 -15.50 -5.79 1.84
CA GLY A 94 -15.26 -6.98 2.68
C GLY A 94 -13.89 -7.00 3.36
N HIS A 95 -12.96 -6.10 3.01
CA HIS A 95 -11.68 -5.99 3.71
C HIS A 95 -11.85 -5.25 5.04
N VAL A 96 -10.97 -5.54 5.99
CA VAL A 96 -10.94 -4.90 7.31
C VAL A 96 -9.88 -3.81 7.32
N ALA A 97 -10.26 -2.58 7.69
CA ALA A 97 -9.34 -1.47 7.82
C ALA A 97 -8.46 -1.62 9.07
N VAL A 98 -7.15 -1.45 8.94
CA VAL A 98 -6.20 -1.52 10.08
C VAL A 98 -6.09 -0.21 10.84
N ALA A 99 -6.42 0.90 10.19
CA ALA A 99 -6.43 2.24 10.76
C ALA A 99 -7.62 3.02 10.20
N ALA A 100 -8.01 4.09 10.88
CA ALA A 100 -9.08 4.96 10.40
C ALA A 100 -8.71 5.56 9.03
N ILE A 101 -9.67 5.55 8.10
CA ILE A 101 -9.56 6.11 6.75
C ILE A 101 -10.49 7.31 6.67
N SER A 102 -9.96 8.45 6.25
CA SER A 102 -10.72 9.69 6.17
C SER A 102 -11.54 9.81 4.88
N PRO A 103 -12.63 10.58 4.86
CA PRO A 103 -13.36 10.86 3.63
C PRO A 103 -12.45 11.52 2.59
N ASN A 104 -12.60 11.12 1.32
CA ASN A 104 -11.77 11.50 0.17
C ASN A 104 -10.31 10.98 0.22
N GLU A 105 -9.96 10.12 1.15
CA GLU A 105 -8.68 9.41 1.15
C GLU A 105 -8.70 8.31 0.05
N ILE A 106 -7.56 8.12 -0.61
CA ILE A 106 -7.33 7.02 -1.56
C ILE A 106 -6.61 5.92 -0.78
N PRO A 107 -7.30 4.86 -0.34
CA PRO A 107 -6.68 3.81 0.44
C PRO A 107 -5.77 2.93 -0.44
N SER A 108 -4.61 2.58 0.08
CA SER A 108 -3.73 1.56 -0.50
C SER A 108 -3.96 0.20 0.14
N HIS A 109 -3.41 -0.86 -0.47
CA HIS A 109 -3.46 -2.22 0.07
C HIS A 109 -2.95 -2.33 1.53
N LEU A 110 -2.01 -1.44 1.91
CA LEU A 110 -1.45 -1.40 3.27
C LEU A 110 -2.43 -0.85 4.32
N ARG A 111 -3.58 -0.32 3.91
CA ARG A 111 -4.63 0.14 4.83
C ARG A 111 -5.57 -0.98 5.28
N PHE A 112 -5.43 -2.17 4.71
CA PHE A 112 -6.33 -3.29 4.96
C PHE A 112 -5.56 -4.51 5.48
N VAL A 113 -6.26 -5.32 6.27
CA VAL A 113 -5.74 -6.61 6.74
C VAL A 113 -5.56 -7.54 5.55
N GLY A 114 -4.31 -7.98 5.30
CA GLY A 114 -4.00 -8.83 4.16
C GLY A 114 -2.53 -9.24 4.11
N SER A 115 -2.18 -10.06 3.12
CA SER A 115 -0.82 -10.56 2.90
C SER A 115 0.18 -9.46 2.57
N GLU A 116 -0.25 -8.40 1.86
CA GLU A 116 0.63 -7.29 1.49
C GLU A 116 1.03 -6.48 2.71
N LEU A 117 0.06 -6.16 3.60
CA LEU A 117 0.37 -5.52 4.88
C LEU A 117 1.26 -6.40 5.75
N ALA A 118 0.99 -7.71 5.83
CA ALA A 118 1.83 -8.63 6.59
C ALA A 118 3.27 -8.64 6.07
N SER A 119 3.44 -8.71 4.75
CA SER A 119 4.75 -8.65 4.09
C SER A 119 5.47 -7.33 4.36
N TYR A 120 4.76 -6.22 4.24
CA TYR A 120 5.32 -4.90 4.54
C TYR A 120 5.81 -4.80 5.99
N LEU A 121 4.98 -5.20 6.96
CA LEU A 121 5.29 -5.10 8.39
C LEU A 121 6.45 -6.02 8.82
N VAL A 122 6.51 -7.24 8.28
CA VAL A 122 7.61 -8.19 8.60
C VAL A 122 8.94 -7.72 8.02
N ASN A 123 8.91 -7.08 6.84
CA ASN A 123 10.12 -6.63 6.14
C ASN A 123 10.64 -5.26 6.61
N LEU A 124 9.88 -4.52 7.44
CA LEU A 124 10.29 -3.20 7.93
C LEU A 124 11.61 -3.21 8.71
N ASP A 125 11.92 -4.30 9.43
CA ASP A 125 13.11 -4.41 10.27
C ASP A 125 14.29 -5.05 9.54
N THR A 126 14.13 -5.44 8.28
CA THR A 126 15.22 -6.02 7.51
C THR A 126 16.07 -4.89 6.92
N PRO A 127 17.30 -4.66 7.41
CA PRO A 127 18.20 -3.70 6.77
C PRO A 127 18.52 -4.19 5.36
N VAL A 128 18.27 -3.33 4.37
CA VAL A 128 18.41 -3.57 2.91
C VAL A 128 19.85 -3.95 2.48
N THR A 129 20.78 -4.11 3.42
CA THR A 129 22.22 -4.14 3.14
C THR A 129 22.89 -5.51 3.20
N ASN A 130 22.23 -6.60 3.60
CA ASN A 130 22.94 -7.88 3.74
C ASN A 130 22.16 -9.03 3.07
N GLN A 131 22.75 -9.60 2.00
CA GLN A 131 22.30 -10.84 1.35
C GLN A 131 22.18 -12.03 2.32
N GLU A 132 22.84 -11.99 3.48
CA GLU A 132 22.75 -13.02 4.53
C GLU A 132 21.45 -12.93 5.33
N ALA A 133 20.85 -11.73 5.45
CA ALA A 133 19.55 -11.54 6.12
C ALA A 133 18.39 -12.09 5.26
N ASP A 134 18.50 -11.98 3.95
CA ASP A 134 17.53 -12.53 2.99
C ASP A 134 17.46 -14.07 3.11
N SER A 135 18.62 -14.73 3.24
CA SER A 135 18.70 -16.18 3.40
C SER A 135 18.12 -16.69 4.72
N ALA A 136 18.25 -15.90 5.80
CA ALA A 136 17.67 -16.24 7.09
C ALA A 136 16.14 -16.07 7.11
N GLN A 137 15.63 -15.09 6.40
CA GLN A 137 14.19 -14.83 6.27
C GLN A 137 13.50 -15.82 5.33
N GLU A 138 14.16 -16.24 4.24
CA GLU A 138 13.67 -17.27 3.34
C GLU A 138 13.43 -18.61 4.04
N ASN A 139 14.23 -18.93 5.08
CA ASN A 139 14.06 -20.10 5.92
C ASN A 139 12.90 -20.01 6.93
N LEU A 140 12.34 -18.82 7.17
CA LEU A 140 11.23 -18.60 8.13
C LEU A 140 9.85 -18.69 7.46
N GLY A 141 9.80 -18.75 6.13
CA GLY A 141 8.58 -18.81 5.33
C GLY A 141 7.89 -17.46 5.15
N PRO A 142 6.81 -17.42 4.34
CA PRO A 142 6.11 -16.18 4.01
C PRO A 142 5.48 -15.51 5.24
N PRO A 143 5.31 -14.18 5.22
CA PRO A 143 4.59 -13.45 6.25
C PRO A 143 3.17 -13.94 6.44
N THR A 144 2.78 -14.18 7.69
CA THR A 144 1.50 -14.78 8.07
C THR A 144 0.87 -13.98 9.21
N LEU A 145 -0.45 -13.82 9.17
CA LEU A 145 -1.23 -13.17 10.22
C LEU A 145 -1.75 -14.23 11.22
N VAL A 146 -1.51 -13.99 12.49
CA VAL A 146 -1.95 -14.89 13.57
C VAL A 146 -2.79 -14.12 14.58
N PRO A 147 -4.06 -14.50 14.82
CA PRO A 147 -4.83 -13.98 15.93
C PRO A 147 -4.33 -14.63 17.23
N ILE A 148 -4.09 -13.81 18.26
CA ILE A 148 -3.71 -14.27 19.60
C ILE A 148 -4.68 -13.68 20.62
N LYS A 149 -5.18 -14.52 21.51
CA LYS A 149 -5.90 -14.11 22.70
C LYS A 149 -4.90 -13.87 23.82
N LEU A 150 -4.86 -12.64 24.33
CA LEU A 150 -3.99 -12.29 25.45
C LEU A 150 -4.50 -12.86 26.75
N ALA A 151 -3.58 -13.29 27.61
CA ALA A 151 -3.89 -13.72 28.98
C ALA A 151 -4.58 -12.61 29.79
N ASP A 152 -4.17 -11.37 29.61
CA ASP A 152 -4.85 -10.19 30.13
C ASP A 152 -5.44 -9.36 28.97
N PRO A 153 -6.76 -9.37 28.76
CA PRO A 153 -7.44 -8.63 27.71
C PRO A 153 -7.24 -7.11 27.82
N THR A 154 -6.98 -6.61 29.03
CA THR A 154 -6.84 -5.15 29.25
C THR A 154 -5.58 -4.59 28.62
N LEU A 155 -4.55 -5.40 28.38
CA LEU A 155 -3.31 -4.96 27.75
C LEU A 155 -3.46 -4.65 26.25
N ALA A 156 -4.51 -5.17 25.62
CA ALA A 156 -4.72 -4.95 24.19
C ALA A 156 -4.86 -3.47 23.81
N HIS A 157 -5.37 -2.60 24.72
CA HIS A 157 -5.51 -1.17 24.47
C HIS A 157 -4.19 -0.40 24.47
N LEU A 158 -3.13 -0.97 25.02
CA LEU A 158 -1.79 -0.38 25.03
C LEU A 158 -1.03 -0.61 23.72
N LEU A 159 -1.49 -1.59 22.94
CA LEU A 159 -0.85 -2.00 21.69
C LEU A 159 -1.43 -1.20 20.51
N ASN A 160 -0.54 -0.61 19.73
CA ASN A 160 -0.89 0.12 18.52
C ASN A 160 -0.44 -0.65 17.28
N HIS A 161 -1.10 -0.32 16.15
CA HIS A 161 -0.66 -0.81 14.85
C HIS A 161 0.83 -0.50 14.62
N GLY A 162 1.58 -1.50 14.17
CA GLY A 162 3.01 -1.41 13.90
C GLY A 162 3.93 -1.62 15.10
N ASP A 163 3.41 -1.77 16.32
CA ASP A 163 4.24 -2.08 17.49
C ASP A 163 4.94 -3.43 17.32
N THR A 164 6.22 -3.49 17.70
CA THR A 164 6.98 -4.73 17.74
C THR A 164 6.79 -5.42 19.09
N VAL A 165 6.42 -6.69 19.04
CA VAL A 165 6.13 -7.49 20.23
C VAL A 165 6.88 -8.82 20.21
N THR A 166 7.19 -9.31 21.41
CA THR A 166 7.67 -10.66 21.67
C THR A 166 6.57 -11.45 22.36
N VAL A 167 6.21 -12.60 21.79
CA VAL A 167 5.20 -13.49 22.35
C VAL A 167 5.85 -14.45 23.32
N VAL A 168 5.34 -14.49 24.55
CA VAL A 168 5.82 -15.35 25.62
C VAL A 168 4.68 -16.16 26.22
N THR A 169 5.02 -17.32 26.77
CA THR A 169 4.12 -18.15 27.55
C THR A 169 4.77 -18.56 28.85
N HIS A 170 3.95 -18.95 29.82
CA HIS A 170 4.42 -19.60 31.04
C HIS A 170 4.26 -21.12 30.91
N ASP A 171 5.29 -21.85 31.32
CA ASP A 171 5.25 -23.30 31.45
C ASP A 171 5.36 -23.62 32.95
N ASP A 172 4.40 -24.35 33.49
CA ASP A 172 4.36 -24.72 34.89
C ASP A 172 5.61 -25.53 35.35
N ASN A 173 6.34 -26.09 34.39
CA ASN A 173 7.58 -26.85 34.64
C ASN A 173 8.86 -26.01 34.53
N ALA A 174 8.76 -24.73 34.09
CA ALA A 174 9.90 -23.84 33.91
C ALA A 174 9.77 -22.60 34.83
N PRO A 175 10.84 -22.23 35.58
CA PRO A 175 10.81 -21.04 36.45
C PRO A 175 10.76 -19.71 35.66
N GLU A 176 11.13 -19.72 34.39
CA GLU A 176 11.19 -18.53 33.54
C GLU A 176 10.20 -18.62 32.37
N PRO A 177 9.64 -17.49 31.95
CA PRO A 177 8.76 -17.48 30.78
C PRO A 177 9.50 -17.88 29.50
N ILE A 178 8.85 -18.67 28.67
CA ILE A 178 9.41 -19.16 27.41
C ILE A 178 9.01 -18.19 26.27
N THR A 179 10.02 -17.71 25.55
CA THR A 179 9.79 -16.94 24.33
C THR A 179 9.42 -17.87 23.17
N ILE A 180 8.22 -17.71 22.61
CA ILE A 180 7.73 -18.49 21.47
C ILE A 180 8.11 -17.85 20.15
N ALA A 181 7.94 -16.52 20.06
CA ALA A 181 8.28 -15.73 18.88
C ALA A 181 8.71 -14.31 19.29
N ALA A 182 9.72 -13.80 18.63
CA ALA A 182 10.19 -12.42 18.75
C ALA A 182 9.98 -11.67 17.43
N GLY A 183 9.88 -10.33 17.49
CA GLY A 183 9.79 -9.50 16.30
C GLY A 183 8.41 -9.52 15.62
N GLY A 184 7.35 -9.99 16.30
CA GLY A 184 5.99 -9.90 15.76
C GLY A 184 5.53 -8.46 15.68
N ARG A 185 4.82 -8.10 14.60
CA ARG A 185 4.23 -6.76 14.40
C ARG A 185 2.74 -6.78 14.67
N VAL A 186 2.26 -5.88 15.51
CA VAL A 186 0.82 -5.72 15.78
C VAL A 186 0.14 -5.11 14.55
N VAL A 187 -0.84 -5.84 14.02
CA VAL A 187 -1.66 -5.39 12.88
C VAL A 187 -2.93 -4.71 13.39
N LEU A 188 -3.62 -5.36 14.30
CA LEU A 188 -4.91 -4.88 14.83
C LEU A 188 -5.09 -5.33 16.27
N SER A 189 -5.69 -4.47 17.09
CA SER A 189 -6.14 -4.77 18.45
C SER A 189 -7.66 -4.56 18.54
N THR A 190 -8.39 -5.54 19.06
CA THR A 190 -9.87 -5.53 19.07
C THR A 190 -10.51 -4.43 19.93
N LEU A 191 -9.74 -3.73 20.76
CA LEU A 191 -10.26 -2.62 21.56
C LEU A 191 -10.31 -1.28 20.83
N GLN A 192 -9.77 -1.18 19.60
CA GLN A 192 -9.91 0.03 18.76
C GLN A 192 -11.29 0.13 18.07
N GLN A 193 -12.16 -0.83 18.27
CA GLN A 193 -13.53 -0.86 17.74
C GLN A 193 -14.50 -0.06 18.61
N LYS A 194 -14.28 1.25 18.79
CA LYS A 194 -15.26 2.20 19.31
C LYS A 194 -15.86 3.03 18.18
N GLY A 195 -16.75 2.42 17.44
CA GLY A 195 -17.53 3.10 16.41
C GLY A 195 -18.77 2.30 16.12
N GLY A 196 -19.90 2.70 16.68
CA GLY A 196 -21.17 2.02 16.49
C GLY A 196 -21.65 2.08 15.05
N GLY A 197 -22.14 0.98 14.54
CA GLY A 197 -22.85 0.88 13.27
C GLY A 197 -22.93 -0.57 12.80
N PHE A 198 -24.03 -1.24 13.05
CA PHE A 198 -24.61 -2.38 12.35
C PHE A 198 -23.67 -3.44 11.71
N ALA A 199 -22.65 -3.92 12.38
CA ALA A 199 -21.95 -5.13 11.95
C ALA A 199 -21.76 -6.07 13.12
N ALA A 200 -22.84 -6.68 13.54
CA ALA A 200 -22.86 -7.82 14.46
C ALA A 200 -22.45 -9.08 13.72
N SER A 201 -21.19 -9.21 13.30
CA SER A 201 -20.69 -10.51 12.80
C SER A 201 -19.17 -10.69 12.83
N SER A 202 -18.37 -9.76 13.31
CA SER A 202 -16.99 -10.08 13.68
C SER A 202 -16.91 -10.31 15.18
N SER A 203 -17.23 -11.52 15.60
CA SER A 203 -17.07 -12.00 16.98
C SER A 203 -15.60 -12.19 17.34
N HIS A 204 -14.83 -11.09 17.32
CA HIS A 204 -13.52 -11.12 17.94
C HIS A 204 -13.73 -10.93 19.43
N GLU A 205 -13.37 -11.93 20.22
CA GLU A 205 -13.42 -11.84 21.66
C GLU A 205 -12.54 -10.68 22.16
N PRO A 206 -12.97 -9.97 23.22
CA PRO A 206 -12.15 -8.90 23.79
C PRO A 206 -10.78 -9.44 24.21
N GLY A 207 -9.73 -8.66 23.93
CA GLY A 207 -8.34 -9.07 24.20
C GLY A 207 -7.67 -9.91 23.10
N THR A 208 -8.31 -10.05 21.94
CA THR A 208 -7.65 -10.65 20.78
C THR A 208 -6.88 -9.58 20.02
N ILE A 209 -5.64 -9.90 19.67
CA ILE A 209 -4.79 -9.08 18.79
C ILE A 209 -4.41 -9.88 17.55
N LEU A 210 -4.23 -9.18 16.43
CA LEU A 210 -3.72 -9.78 15.20
C LEU A 210 -2.26 -9.35 15.02
N ILE A 211 -1.37 -10.31 14.89
CA ILE A 211 0.06 -10.04 14.68
C ILE A 211 0.54 -10.62 13.36
N ALA A 212 1.47 -9.93 12.71
CA ALA A 212 2.21 -10.40 11.55
C ALA A 212 3.52 -11.04 12.02
N LEU A 213 3.79 -12.26 11.54
CA LEU A 213 4.99 -13.05 11.81
C LEU A 213 5.37 -13.82 10.55
N PRO A 214 6.65 -14.22 10.38
CA PRO A 214 7.02 -15.24 9.42
C PRO A 214 6.31 -16.56 9.73
N GLU A 215 6.08 -17.40 8.73
CA GLU A 215 5.25 -18.61 8.84
C GLU A 215 5.69 -19.57 9.95
N THR A 216 7.01 -19.80 10.08
CA THR A 216 7.55 -20.74 11.06
C THR A 216 7.26 -20.31 12.52
N PRO A 217 7.58 -19.08 12.98
CA PRO A 217 7.16 -18.61 14.29
C PRO A 217 5.64 -18.47 14.43
N ALA A 218 4.94 -18.10 13.37
CA ALA A 218 3.48 -18.01 13.35
C ALA A 218 2.81 -19.35 13.73
N LYS A 219 3.25 -20.44 13.13
CA LYS A 219 2.76 -21.79 13.46
C LYS A 219 3.04 -22.18 14.91
N ARG A 220 4.21 -21.80 15.46
CA ARG A 220 4.52 -22.06 16.87
C ARG A 220 3.60 -21.29 17.82
N VAL A 221 3.35 -20.01 17.50
CA VAL A 221 2.43 -19.17 18.28
C VAL A 221 1.02 -19.72 18.21
N ALA A 222 0.53 -20.07 17.00
CA ALA A 222 -0.80 -20.64 16.82
C ALA A 222 -0.96 -21.97 17.60
N ALA A 223 0.04 -22.85 17.59
CA ALA A 223 0.01 -24.09 18.36
C ALA A 223 -0.01 -23.82 19.87
N ALA A 224 0.81 -22.91 20.36
CA ALA A 224 0.88 -22.56 21.79
C ALA A 224 -0.42 -21.91 22.28
N SER A 225 -1.10 -21.11 21.43
CA SER A 225 -2.39 -20.47 21.77
C SER A 225 -3.51 -21.46 22.06
N LEU A 226 -3.39 -22.71 21.62
CA LEU A 226 -4.38 -23.78 21.86
C LEU A 226 -4.20 -24.43 23.25
N THR A 227 -3.04 -24.33 23.85
CA THR A 227 -2.67 -25.09 25.05
C THR A 227 -2.31 -24.22 26.24
N SER A 228 -1.83 -23.00 26.01
CA SER A 228 -1.30 -22.16 27.05
C SER A 228 -1.71 -20.70 26.92
N PRO A 229 -1.87 -19.96 28.03
CA PRO A 229 -2.09 -18.53 27.99
C PRO A 229 -0.87 -17.81 27.39
N LEU A 230 -1.13 -16.87 26.48
CA LEU A 230 -0.10 -16.08 25.83
C LEU A 230 -0.06 -14.66 26.39
N ALA A 231 1.14 -14.16 26.58
CA ALA A 231 1.39 -12.76 26.91
C ALA A 231 2.30 -12.13 25.83
N VAL A 232 2.24 -10.82 25.71
CA VAL A 232 3.12 -10.08 24.80
C VAL A 232 3.96 -9.08 25.57
N VAL A 233 5.23 -8.99 25.19
CA VAL A 233 6.18 -8.01 25.67
C VAL A 233 6.41 -6.99 24.55
N LEU A 234 6.15 -5.72 24.84
CA LEU A 234 6.39 -4.63 23.89
C LEU A 234 7.90 -4.38 23.77
N THR A 235 8.45 -4.57 22.57
CA THR A 235 9.90 -4.40 22.31
C THR A 235 10.20 -3.23 21.37
N SER A 236 9.17 -2.47 20.98
CA SER A 236 9.32 -1.28 20.12
C SER A 236 10.16 -0.19 20.80
N GLU A 237 10.75 0.71 19.99
CA GLU A 237 11.50 1.87 20.50
C GLU A 237 10.69 2.74 21.44
N ARG A 238 9.36 2.77 21.27
CA ARG A 238 8.44 3.46 22.16
C ARG A 238 8.47 2.94 23.61
N ALA A 239 8.77 1.62 23.78
CA ALA A 239 8.95 1.04 25.10
C ALA A 239 10.28 1.48 25.76
N LYS A 240 11.30 1.82 24.95
CA LYS A 240 12.61 2.25 25.41
C LYS A 240 12.66 3.73 25.78
N ALA A 241 11.83 4.58 25.14
CA ALA A 241 11.86 6.03 25.32
C ALA A 241 11.42 6.51 26.69
N ASN A 242 10.73 5.70 27.49
CA ASN A 242 10.26 6.06 28.84
C ASN A 242 11.19 5.64 29.98
N GLY A 243 12.39 5.17 29.72
CA GLY A 243 13.26 4.55 30.72
C GLY A 243 14.59 5.21 30.98
N MET A 244 14.91 6.39 30.39
CA MET A 244 16.20 7.04 30.64
C MET A 244 16.08 8.57 30.58
N GLU A 245 15.82 9.17 31.71
CA GLU A 245 16.43 10.41 32.19
C GLU A 245 16.68 10.30 33.70
#